data_1998b603b8b9853c48f9ac55385e3582
#
_entry.id   1998b603b8b9853c48f9ac55385e3582
#
_cell.length_a   1.000
_cell.length_b   1.000
_cell.length_c   1.000
_cell.angle_alpha   90.00
_cell.angle_beta   90.00
_cell.angle_gamma   90.00
#
_symmetry.space_group_name_H-M   'P 1'
#
loop_
_entity.id
_entity.type
_entity.pdbx_description
1 polymer ?
#
loop_
_entity_poly.entity_id
_entity_poly.type
_entity_poly.pdbx_seq_one_letter_code
_entity_poly.pdbx_strand_id
1 'polypeptide(L)'
;MKVLVNGAGGMLAHALVPLLRARGHETVALDRAALDVADEAAVHARIAAERPDAVVQCAAYTAVDRAETEEAEATRINGVAAGFVADACDRVGAVFVYPSTDYVFAGAATVPYRPGDAPDPVNAYGRSKLAGERAALASPRGLVVRTSWLYGRGGSHFVDTILRLAREGKPLRVVDDQWGRPTWTGALAGALAALMESGARGIFHATGGGEPVSWCGFAREVVALASPGAEVAAVGSAEFPRPARRPAWSVLDCSTTEERTGARLPHWRDSLVGYLESSGAGA
;
A
#
# COMPACT_ATOMS: atom_id res chain seq x y z
N MET A 1 0.57 -23.08 1.03
CA MET A 1 1.81 -22.47 0.52
C MET A 1 2.66 -22.02 1.69
N LYS A 2 3.99 -22.03 1.52
CA LYS A 2 4.91 -21.35 2.43
C LYS A 2 5.15 -19.93 1.92
N VAL A 3 4.79 -18.92 2.72
CA VAL A 3 4.87 -17.50 2.35
C VAL A 3 5.85 -16.78 3.26
N LEU A 4 6.89 -16.18 2.68
CA LEU A 4 7.80 -15.30 3.39
C LEU A 4 7.30 -13.86 3.24
N VAL A 5 7.14 -13.16 4.37
CA VAL A 5 6.74 -11.75 4.43
C VAL A 5 7.87 -10.96 5.08
N ASN A 6 8.58 -10.14 4.32
CA ASN A 6 9.55 -9.21 4.89
C ASN A 6 8.88 -7.89 5.31
N GLY A 7 9.56 -7.09 6.12
CA GLY A 7 8.97 -5.86 6.68
C GLY A 7 7.80 -6.13 7.63
N ALA A 8 7.88 -7.21 8.42
CA ALA A 8 6.82 -7.71 9.29
C ALA A 8 6.37 -6.72 10.38
N GLY A 9 7.13 -5.69 10.68
CA GLY A 9 6.74 -4.60 11.59
C GLY A 9 5.83 -3.53 10.97
N GLY A 10 5.55 -3.59 9.64
CA GLY A 10 4.76 -2.58 8.94
C GLY A 10 3.25 -2.85 8.96
N MET A 11 2.45 -1.80 8.68
CA MET A 11 0.97 -1.85 8.68
C MET A 11 0.39 -2.98 7.84
N LEU A 12 0.90 -3.15 6.61
CA LEU A 12 0.39 -4.20 5.72
C LEU A 12 0.69 -5.60 6.25
N ALA A 13 1.92 -5.83 6.67
CA ALA A 13 2.32 -7.12 7.22
C ALA A 13 1.54 -7.48 8.50
N HIS A 14 1.21 -6.46 9.32
CA HIS A 14 0.39 -6.63 10.53
C HIS A 14 -1.01 -7.20 10.23
N ALA A 15 -1.59 -6.85 9.08
CA ALA A 15 -2.86 -7.42 8.62
C ALA A 15 -2.66 -8.73 7.82
N LEU A 16 -1.61 -8.80 6.98
CA LEU A 16 -1.41 -9.91 6.05
C LEU A 16 -0.98 -11.20 6.75
N VAL A 17 -0.04 -11.12 7.70
CA VAL A 17 0.52 -12.31 8.37
C VAL A 17 -0.54 -13.13 9.10
N PRO A 18 -1.41 -12.54 9.96
CA PRO A 18 -2.49 -13.29 10.59
C PRO A 18 -3.48 -13.87 9.59
N LEU A 19 -3.81 -13.11 8.52
CA LEU A 19 -4.73 -13.56 7.49
C LEU A 19 -4.20 -14.80 6.74
N LEU A 20 -2.93 -14.78 6.33
CA LEU A 20 -2.28 -15.91 5.65
C LEU A 20 -2.30 -17.17 6.54
N ARG A 21 -1.99 -17.02 7.82
CA ARG A 21 -2.06 -18.13 8.79
C ARG A 21 -3.48 -18.67 8.95
N ALA A 22 -4.48 -17.77 9.04
CA ALA A 22 -5.89 -18.16 9.13
C ALA A 22 -6.38 -18.90 7.87
N ARG A 23 -5.76 -18.62 6.69
CA ARG A 23 -6.01 -19.34 5.43
C ARG A 23 -5.21 -20.63 5.29
N GLY A 24 -4.47 -21.05 6.32
CA GLY A 24 -3.71 -22.30 6.33
C GLY A 24 -2.35 -22.22 5.62
N HIS A 25 -1.82 -21.02 5.37
CA HIS A 25 -0.46 -20.87 4.85
C HIS A 25 0.59 -20.95 5.97
N GLU A 26 1.69 -21.65 5.72
CA GLU A 26 2.90 -21.53 6.52
C GLU A 26 3.50 -20.12 6.26
N THR A 27 3.67 -19.32 7.32
CA THR A 27 4.08 -17.93 7.16
C THR A 27 5.35 -17.63 7.96
N VAL A 28 6.41 -17.25 7.23
CA VAL A 28 7.68 -16.77 7.78
C VAL A 28 7.65 -15.24 7.75
N ALA A 29 7.52 -14.61 8.90
CA ALA A 29 7.44 -13.15 9.03
C ALA A 29 8.77 -12.61 9.55
N LEU A 30 9.41 -11.72 8.77
CA LEU A 30 10.73 -11.17 9.05
C LEU A 30 10.64 -9.63 9.13
N ASP A 31 11.00 -9.08 10.27
CA ASP A 31 11.19 -7.65 10.43
C ASP A 31 12.56 -7.21 9.91
N ARG A 32 12.88 -5.91 10.05
CA ARG A 32 14.16 -5.36 9.57
C ARG A 32 15.37 -5.94 10.29
N ALA A 33 15.22 -6.31 11.57
CA ALA A 33 16.33 -6.89 12.33
C ALA A 33 16.64 -8.33 11.89
N ALA A 34 15.60 -9.07 11.48
CA ALA A 34 15.72 -10.44 10.99
C ALA A 34 16.13 -10.50 9.50
N LEU A 35 15.80 -9.47 8.69
CA LEU A 35 16.19 -9.36 7.28
C LEU A 35 16.17 -7.88 6.84
N ASP A 36 17.35 -7.28 6.67
CA ASP A 36 17.45 -6.03 5.91
C ASP A 36 17.39 -6.36 4.41
N VAL A 37 16.31 -5.92 3.75
CA VAL A 37 16.09 -6.16 2.32
C VAL A 37 17.14 -5.49 1.43
N ALA A 38 17.90 -4.53 1.95
CA ALA A 38 18.97 -3.86 1.23
C ALA A 38 20.33 -4.59 1.33
N ASP A 39 20.39 -5.69 2.09
CA ASP A 39 21.53 -6.61 2.10
C ASP A 39 21.24 -7.77 1.13
N GLU A 40 21.83 -7.69 -0.07
CA GLU A 40 21.66 -8.68 -1.13
C GLU A 40 22.01 -10.09 -0.67
N ALA A 41 23.15 -10.25 0.00
CA ALA A 41 23.62 -11.56 0.44
C ALA A 41 22.69 -12.19 1.47
N ALA A 42 22.17 -11.38 2.42
CA ALA A 42 21.22 -11.82 3.42
C ALA A 42 19.88 -12.21 2.77
N VAL A 43 19.40 -11.43 1.78
CA VAL A 43 18.17 -11.73 1.03
C VAL A 43 18.28 -13.08 0.31
N HIS A 44 19.36 -13.29 -0.44
CA HIS A 44 19.59 -14.53 -1.17
C HIS A 44 19.70 -15.73 -0.23
N ALA A 45 20.52 -15.61 0.83
CA ALA A 45 20.71 -16.69 1.80
C ALA A 45 19.37 -17.06 2.50
N ARG A 46 18.59 -16.05 2.92
CA ARG A 46 17.32 -16.30 3.62
C ARG A 46 16.30 -16.97 2.71
N ILE A 47 16.07 -16.46 1.50
CA ILE A 47 15.10 -17.03 0.56
C ILE A 47 15.50 -18.43 0.12
N ALA A 48 16.81 -18.66 -0.11
CA ALA A 48 17.32 -20.00 -0.44
C ALA A 48 17.14 -21.02 0.71
N ALA A 49 17.34 -20.60 1.96
CA ALA A 49 17.14 -21.44 3.14
C ALA A 49 15.68 -21.78 3.39
N GLU A 50 14.79 -20.78 3.26
CA GLU A 50 13.35 -20.95 3.51
C GLU A 50 12.63 -21.67 2.36
N ARG A 51 13.10 -21.54 1.12
CA ARG A 51 12.46 -22.08 -0.10
C ARG A 51 10.95 -21.83 -0.13
N PRO A 52 10.50 -20.57 0.00
CA PRO A 52 9.07 -20.24 0.02
C PRO A 52 8.43 -20.49 -1.35
N ASP A 53 7.10 -20.66 -1.38
CA ASP A 53 6.30 -20.63 -2.61
C ASP A 53 6.07 -19.18 -3.08
N ALA A 54 6.04 -18.24 -2.14
CA ALA A 54 5.88 -16.80 -2.43
C ALA A 54 6.64 -15.93 -1.41
N VAL A 55 7.11 -14.78 -1.88
CA VAL A 55 7.70 -13.72 -1.04
C VAL A 55 6.86 -12.45 -1.22
N VAL A 56 6.37 -11.88 -0.12
CA VAL A 56 5.65 -10.59 -0.13
C VAL A 56 6.55 -9.53 0.48
N GLN A 57 6.92 -8.52 -0.31
CA GLN A 57 7.76 -7.42 0.15
C GLN A 57 6.95 -6.30 0.78
N CYS A 58 6.72 -6.37 2.10
CA CYS A 58 6.11 -5.29 2.87
C CYS A 58 7.13 -4.24 3.34
N ALA A 59 8.42 -4.54 3.29
CA ALA A 59 9.48 -3.58 3.57
C ALA A 59 9.52 -2.50 2.48
N ALA A 60 9.39 -1.24 2.88
CA ALA A 60 9.43 -0.10 1.95
C ALA A 60 9.85 1.19 2.66
N TYR A 61 10.47 2.10 1.90
CA TYR A 61 10.62 3.49 2.28
C TYR A 61 9.31 4.22 1.93
N THR A 62 8.58 4.71 2.93
CA THR A 62 7.22 5.28 2.75
C THR A 62 7.11 6.75 3.15
N ALA A 63 8.20 7.39 3.58
CA ALA A 63 8.22 8.80 3.96
C ALA A 63 8.24 9.70 2.71
N VAL A 64 7.06 9.90 2.09
CA VAL A 64 6.87 10.57 0.79
C VAL A 64 7.58 11.93 0.71
N ASP A 65 7.42 12.78 1.73
CA ASP A 65 8.05 14.12 1.74
C ASP A 65 9.58 14.05 1.91
N ARG A 66 10.07 13.14 2.74
CA ARG A 66 11.51 12.94 2.93
C ARG A 66 12.18 12.31 1.70
N ALA A 67 11.44 11.56 0.91
CA ALA A 67 11.97 10.99 -0.32
C ALA A 67 12.49 12.07 -1.29
N GLU A 68 11.96 13.30 -1.25
CA GLU A 68 12.45 14.40 -2.10
C GLU A 68 13.91 14.79 -1.80
N THR A 69 14.35 14.59 -0.59
CA THR A 69 15.74 14.86 -0.15
C THR A 69 16.56 13.58 0.04
N GLU A 70 15.90 12.41 0.12
CA GLU A 70 16.52 11.11 0.34
C GLU A 70 16.20 10.14 -0.82
N GLU A 71 16.11 10.62 -2.07
CA GLU A 71 15.69 9.82 -3.23
C GLU A 71 16.58 8.61 -3.47
N ALA A 72 17.89 8.74 -3.25
CA ALA A 72 18.83 7.63 -3.36
C ALA A 72 18.49 6.51 -2.37
N GLU A 73 18.19 6.85 -1.12
CA GLU A 73 17.82 5.88 -0.10
C GLU A 73 16.44 5.26 -0.37
N ALA A 74 15.45 6.07 -0.79
CA ALA A 74 14.16 5.57 -1.21
C ALA A 74 14.29 4.59 -2.38
N THR A 75 15.12 4.91 -3.37
CA THR A 75 15.39 4.02 -4.52
C THR A 75 16.14 2.77 -4.11
N ARG A 76 17.12 2.87 -3.18
CA ARG A 76 17.84 1.71 -2.65
C ARG A 76 16.89 0.69 -2.01
N ILE A 77 15.93 1.16 -1.19
CA ILE A 77 14.98 0.29 -0.47
C ILE A 77 13.84 -0.17 -1.38
N ASN A 78 13.23 0.74 -2.15
CA ASN A 78 12.04 0.42 -2.93
C ASN A 78 12.39 -0.20 -4.29
N GLY A 79 13.52 0.20 -4.90
CA GLY A 79 13.92 -0.23 -6.24
C GLY A 79 14.96 -1.34 -6.22
N VAL A 80 16.16 -1.04 -5.72
CA VAL A 80 17.30 -1.97 -5.79
C VAL A 80 17.03 -3.24 -4.98
N ALA A 81 16.56 -3.10 -3.74
CA ALA A 81 16.22 -4.23 -2.88
C ALA A 81 15.11 -5.12 -3.48
N ALA A 82 14.16 -4.53 -4.20
CA ALA A 82 13.16 -5.32 -4.93
C ALA A 82 13.81 -6.20 -6.01
N GLY A 83 14.88 -5.74 -6.64
CA GLY A 83 15.68 -6.53 -7.58
C GLY A 83 16.34 -7.74 -6.91
N PHE A 84 16.93 -7.57 -5.73
CA PHE A 84 17.52 -8.67 -4.97
C PHE A 84 16.47 -9.74 -4.60
N VAL A 85 15.29 -9.31 -4.17
CA VAL A 85 14.20 -10.23 -3.82
C VAL A 85 13.67 -10.94 -5.08
N ALA A 86 13.50 -10.23 -6.20
CA ALA A 86 13.05 -10.82 -7.47
C ALA A 86 14.01 -11.91 -7.95
N ASP A 87 15.32 -11.61 -7.98
CA ASP A 87 16.35 -12.57 -8.37
C ASP A 87 16.41 -13.80 -7.44
N ALA A 88 16.35 -13.57 -6.12
CA ALA A 88 16.31 -14.66 -5.15
C ALA A 88 15.06 -15.54 -5.31
N CYS A 89 13.87 -14.94 -5.61
CA CYS A 89 12.65 -15.66 -5.90
C CYS A 89 12.77 -16.52 -7.16
N ASP A 90 13.36 -16.00 -8.23
CA ASP A 90 13.56 -16.74 -9.47
C ASP A 90 14.42 -17.99 -9.27
N ARG A 91 15.49 -17.89 -8.48
CA ARG A 91 16.38 -19.01 -8.17
C ARG A 91 15.71 -20.16 -7.44
N VAL A 92 14.67 -19.90 -6.63
CA VAL A 92 13.94 -20.93 -5.89
C VAL A 92 12.57 -21.25 -6.49
N GLY A 93 12.15 -20.56 -7.55
CA GLY A 93 10.88 -20.74 -8.20
C GLY A 93 9.69 -20.08 -7.48
N ALA A 94 9.95 -19.14 -6.55
CA ALA A 94 8.92 -18.45 -5.77
C ALA A 94 8.24 -17.32 -6.57
N VAL A 95 6.99 -17.00 -6.20
CA VAL A 95 6.30 -15.79 -6.65
C VAL A 95 6.85 -14.60 -5.90
N PHE A 96 7.18 -13.51 -6.59
CA PHE A 96 7.50 -12.25 -5.94
C PHE A 96 6.29 -11.31 -5.97
N VAL A 97 5.72 -11.02 -4.81
CA VAL A 97 4.60 -10.08 -4.62
C VAL A 97 5.14 -8.75 -4.14
N TYR A 98 4.96 -7.72 -4.96
CA TYR A 98 5.42 -6.36 -4.71
C TYR A 98 4.26 -5.39 -4.55
N PRO A 99 3.86 -5.01 -3.33
CA PRO A 99 2.92 -3.91 -3.10
C PRO A 99 3.51 -2.59 -3.58
N SER A 100 2.82 -1.92 -4.52
CA SER A 100 3.20 -0.64 -5.09
C SER A 100 2.19 0.45 -4.72
N THR A 101 2.17 1.56 -5.47
CA THR A 101 1.43 2.78 -5.13
C THR A 101 0.78 3.42 -6.35
N ASP A 102 -0.31 4.14 -6.13
CA ASP A 102 -0.95 5.08 -7.05
C ASP A 102 -0.02 6.24 -7.45
N TYR A 103 0.99 6.55 -6.65
CA TYR A 103 1.96 7.63 -6.91
C TYR A 103 2.92 7.33 -8.07
N VAL A 104 2.79 6.17 -8.72
CA VAL A 104 3.47 5.91 -10.00
C VAL A 104 2.83 6.68 -11.15
N PHE A 105 1.63 7.26 -10.96
CA PHE A 105 0.92 8.04 -11.97
C PHE A 105 1.04 9.55 -11.75
N ALA A 106 0.93 10.33 -12.85
CA ALA A 106 1.04 11.78 -12.85
C ALA A 106 -0.11 12.50 -12.11
N GLY A 107 -1.27 11.86 -12.03
CA GLY A 107 -2.44 12.45 -11.38
C GLY A 107 -3.23 13.44 -12.24
N ALA A 108 -3.06 13.40 -13.55
CA ALA A 108 -3.73 14.29 -14.51
C ALA A 108 -4.96 13.66 -15.19
N ALA A 109 -5.29 12.41 -14.87
CA ALA A 109 -6.46 11.75 -15.44
C ALA A 109 -7.77 12.26 -14.83
N THR A 110 -8.89 11.98 -15.50
CA THR A 110 -10.27 12.25 -15.04
C THR A 110 -11.08 10.96 -14.90
N VAL A 111 -10.47 9.84 -15.23
CA VAL A 111 -11.03 8.49 -15.11
C VAL A 111 -10.07 7.61 -14.31
N PRO A 112 -10.52 6.50 -13.71
CA PRO A 112 -9.62 5.61 -12.99
C PRO A 112 -8.49 5.06 -13.85
N TYR A 113 -7.26 5.09 -13.33
CA TYR A 113 -6.09 4.51 -13.99
C TYR A 113 -6.21 2.99 -14.05
N ARG A 114 -5.89 2.43 -15.21
CA ARG A 114 -5.84 0.98 -15.45
C ARG A 114 -4.43 0.43 -15.22
N PRO A 115 -4.28 -0.88 -14.93
CA PRO A 115 -2.96 -1.51 -14.76
C PRO A 115 -1.99 -1.28 -15.93
N GLY A 116 -2.51 -1.20 -17.16
CA GLY A 116 -1.73 -0.98 -18.38
C GLY A 116 -1.43 0.48 -18.73
N ASP A 117 -1.96 1.45 -17.97
CA ASP A 117 -1.68 2.86 -18.24
C ASP A 117 -0.21 3.20 -17.93
N ALA A 118 0.37 4.07 -18.75
CA ALA A 118 1.77 4.45 -18.63
C ALA A 118 2.02 5.21 -17.32
N PRO A 119 2.97 4.77 -16.48
CA PRO A 119 3.34 5.47 -15.27
C PRO A 119 4.18 6.73 -15.58
N ASP A 120 3.91 7.81 -14.85
CA ASP A 120 4.64 9.09 -14.92
C ASP A 120 4.67 9.75 -13.52
N PRO A 121 5.51 9.24 -12.60
CA PRO A 121 5.52 9.69 -11.21
C PRO A 121 6.04 11.12 -11.05
N VAL A 122 5.28 11.95 -10.32
CA VAL A 122 5.58 13.37 -10.10
C VAL A 122 6.44 13.65 -8.86
N ASN A 123 6.79 12.62 -8.10
CA ASN A 123 7.60 12.75 -6.88
C ASN A 123 8.62 11.60 -6.75
N ALA A 124 9.63 11.80 -5.90
CA ALA A 124 10.72 10.85 -5.68
C ALA A 124 10.24 9.49 -5.13
N TYR A 125 9.26 9.49 -4.25
CA TYR A 125 8.65 8.26 -3.74
C TYR A 125 8.04 7.43 -4.87
N GLY A 126 7.22 8.05 -5.73
CA GLY A 126 6.63 7.38 -6.89
C GLY A 126 7.69 6.82 -7.85
N ARG A 127 8.78 7.60 -8.11
CA ARG A 127 9.90 7.12 -8.94
C ARG A 127 10.59 5.91 -8.31
N SER A 128 10.83 5.94 -7.01
CA SER A 128 11.47 4.83 -6.29
C SER A 128 10.60 3.55 -6.32
N LYS A 129 9.28 3.69 -6.16
CA LYS A 129 8.33 2.57 -6.24
C LYS A 129 8.24 2.02 -7.66
N LEU A 130 8.23 2.89 -8.68
CA LEU A 130 8.24 2.47 -10.10
C LEU A 130 9.53 1.69 -10.45
N ALA A 131 10.68 2.07 -9.88
CA ALA A 131 11.91 1.30 -10.04
C ALA A 131 11.75 -0.14 -9.49
N GLY A 132 11.08 -0.29 -8.34
CA GLY A 132 10.76 -1.61 -7.78
C GLY A 132 9.75 -2.41 -8.60
N GLU A 133 8.73 -1.76 -9.18
CA GLU A 133 7.81 -2.43 -10.13
C GLU A 133 8.58 -3.03 -11.32
N ARG A 134 9.48 -2.23 -11.91
CA ARG A 134 10.32 -2.68 -13.04
C ARG A 134 11.19 -3.87 -12.66
N ALA A 135 11.79 -3.83 -11.48
CA ALA A 135 12.59 -4.94 -10.96
C ALA A 135 11.74 -6.21 -10.72
N ALA A 136 10.56 -6.07 -10.12
CA ALA A 136 9.66 -7.18 -9.90
C ALA A 136 9.14 -7.80 -11.22
N LEU A 137 8.83 -6.96 -12.21
CA LEU A 137 8.30 -7.40 -13.52
C LEU A 137 9.37 -7.92 -14.48
N ALA A 138 10.66 -7.70 -14.19
CA ALA A 138 11.73 -8.37 -14.92
C ALA A 138 11.70 -9.90 -14.72
N SER A 139 11.12 -10.36 -13.59
CA SER A 139 10.84 -11.76 -13.34
C SER A 139 9.48 -12.17 -13.95
N PRO A 140 9.38 -13.33 -14.63
CA PRO A 140 8.09 -13.88 -15.08
C PRO A 140 7.20 -14.30 -13.91
N ARG A 141 7.72 -14.32 -12.69
CA ARG A 141 7.01 -14.66 -11.44
C ARG A 141 6.60 -13.44 -10.64
N GLY A 142 6.83 -12.23 -11.15
CA GLY A 142 6.48 -10.98 -10.50
C GLY A 142 4.97 -10.71 -10.48
N LEU A 143 4.47 -10.32 -9.32
CA LEU A 143 3.10 -9.84 -9.09
C LEU A 143 3.20 -8.47 -8.42
N VAL A 144 2.92 -7.42 -9.18
CA VAL A 144 2.86 -6.04 -8.68
C VAL A 144 1.42 -5.69 -8.35
N VAL A 145 1.17 -5.17 -7.16
CA VAL A 145 -0.17 -4.72 -6.75
C VAL A 145 -0.11 -3.26 -6.31
N ARG A 146 -0.60 -2.36 -7.16
CA ARG A 146 -0.72 -0.93 -6.83
C ARG A 146 -1.91 -0.69 -5.91
N THR A 147 -1.69 0.10 -4.90
CA THR A 147 -2.71 0.49 -3.91
C THR A 147 -2.63 1.98 -3.60
N SER A 148 -3.56 2.50 -2.82
CA SER A 148 -3.60 3.91 -2.45
C SER A 148 -4.07 4.13 -1.02
N TRP A 149 -3.62 5.23 -0.39
CA TRP A 149 -4.16 5.79 0.85
C TRP A 149 -4.34 4.76 1.97
N LEU A 150 -3.26 3.97 2.23
CA LEU A 150 -3.29 2.90 3.21
C LEU A 150 -3.49 3.41 4.63
N TYR A 151 -4.37 2.73 5.36
CA TYR A 151 -4.54 2.88 6.81
C TYR A 151 -4.77 1.51 7.47
N GLY A 152 -4.38 1.40 8.73
CA GLY A 152 -4.52 0.15 9.48
C GLY A 152 -3.61 0.10 10.70
N ARG A 153 -3.70 -0.96 11.48
CA ARG A 153 -2.88 -1.13 12.68
C ARG A 153 -1.39 -1.29 12.35
N GLY A 154 -0.54 -0.89 13.30
CA GLY A 154 0.91 -1.12 13.20
C GLY A 154 1.70 0.00 12.52
N GLY A 155 1.13 1.21 12.40
CA GLY A 155 1.84 2.37 11.88
C GLY A 155 1.05 3.68 12.02
N SER A 156 1.67 4.79 11.67
CA SER A 156 1.03 6.10 11.66
C SER A 156 0.36 6.34 10.30
N HIS A 157 -0.90 6.76 10.29
CA HIS A 157 -1.67 6.99 9.09
C HIS A 157 -2.69 8.13 9.24
N PHE A 158 -3.35 8.48 8.14
CA PHE A 158 -4.27 9.61 8.06
C PHE A 158 -5.43 9.51 9.05
N VAL A 159 -6.11 8.35 9.13
CA VAL A 159 -7.29 8.17 10.00
C VAL A 159 -6.95 8.46 11.46
N ASP A 160 -5.87 7.86 12.01
CA ASP A 160 -5.46 8.11 13.39
C ASP A 160 -5.05 9.57 13.62
N THR A 161 -4.46 10.21 12.61
CA THR A 161 -4.10 11.63 12.69
C THR A 161 -5.34 12.51 12.81
N ILE A 162 -6.38 12.26 11.99
CA ILE A 162 -7.65 13.00 12.05
C ILE A 162 -8.34 12.77 13.40
N LEU A 163 -8.44 11.52 13.86
CA LEU A 163 -9.05 11.19 15.15
C LEU A 163 -8.34 11.85 16.33
N ARG A 164 -7.02 11.82 16.34
CA ARG A 164 -6.22 12.47 17.39
C ARG A 164 -6.45 13.98 17.41
N LEU A 165 -6.39 14.63 16.26
CA LEU A 165 -6.59 16.09 16.16
C LEU A 165 -8.02 16.49 16.55
N ALA A 166 -9.03 15.71 16.14
CA ALA A 166 -10.43 15.92 16.52
C ALA A 166 -10.62 15.82 18.03
N ARG A 167 -10.07 14.79 18.67
CA ARG A 167 -10.12 14.60 20.15
C ARG A 167 -9.39 15.71 20.92
N GLU A 168 -8.33 16.26 20.34
CA GLU A 168 -7.60 17.40 20.91
C GLU A 168 -8.31 18.75 20.67
N GLY A 169 -9.47 18.76 20.00
CA GLY A 169 -10.21 20.00 19.65
C GLY A 169 -9.44 20.91 18.69
N LYS A 170 -8.48 20.36 17.94
CA LYS A 170 -7.68 21.15 17.00
C LYS A 170 -8.41 21.35 15.67
N PRO A 171 -8.21 22.52 15.00
CA PRO A 171 -8.79 22.76 13.69
C PRO A 171 -8.34 21.69 12.66
N LEU A 172 -9.30 21.09 11.97
CA LEU A 172 -9.04 20.14 10.91
C LEU A 172 -9.14 20.88 9.56
N ARG A 173 -7.99 21.20 8.96
CA ARG A 173 -7.90 21.77 7.60
C ARG A 173 -7.33 20.69 6.69
N VAL A 174 -8.11 20.23 5.72
CA VAL A 174 -7.76 19.08 4.87
C VAL A 174 -7.97 19.44 3.40
N VAL A 175 -7.01 19.02 2.55
CA VAL A 175 -7.05 19.28 1.12
C VAL A 175 -8.24 18.59 0.45
N ASP A 176 -8.93 19.32 -0.45
CA ASP A 176 -10.16 18.87 -1.12
C ASP A 176 -9.98 18.73 -2.65
N ASP A 177 -8.77 19.00 -3.14
CA ASP A 177 -8.38 18.94 -4.55
C ASP A 177 -7.50 17.73 -4.92
N GLN A 178 -7.40 16.74 -4.01
CA GLN A 178 -6.72 15.47 -4.24
C GLN A 178 -7.73 14.33 -4.04
N TRP A 179 -7.92 13.51 -5.08
CA TRP A 179 -8.93 12.47 -5.15
C TRP A 179 -8.31 11.08 -5.28
N GLY A 180 -8.84 10.12 -4.52
CA GLY A 180 -8.38 8.74 -4.51
C GLY A 180 -9.42 7.80 -3.89
N ARG A 181 -8.97 6.62 -3.49
CA ARG A 181 -9.76 5.66 -2.71
C ARG A 181 -8.98 5.19 -1.51
N PRO A 182 -9.47 5.43 -0.27
CA PRO A 182 -8.84 4.92 0.93
C PRO A 182 -8.84 3.39 0.95
N THR A 183 -7.76 2.80 1.46
CA THR A 183 -7.61 1.35 1.48
C THR A 183 -7.22 0.88 2.88
N TRP A 184 -8.10 0.11 3.51
CA TRP A 184 -7.78 -0.58 4.76
C TRP A 184 -6.81 -1.73 4.49
N THR A 185 -5.76 -1.84 5.31
CA THR A 185 -4.76 -2.92 5.18
C THR A 185 -5.36 -4.32 5.28
N GLY A 186 -6.47 -4.50 6.02
CA GLY A 186 -7.22 -5.77 6.07
C GLY A 186 -7.81 -6.16 4.72
N ALA A 187 -8.41 -5.19 4.00
CA ALA A 187 -8.96 -5.40 2.67
C ALA A 187 -7.85 -5.68 1.63
N LEU A 188 -6.75 -4.90 1.68
CA LEU A 188 -5.59 -5.13 0.81
C LEU A 188 -4.95 -6.49 1.06
N ALA A 189 -4.80 -6.90 2.32
CA ALA A 189 -4.26 -8.22 2.67
C ALA A 189 -5.11 -9.35 2.04
N GLY A 190 -6.44 -9.21 2.09
CA GLY A 190 -7.37 -10.14 1.43
C GLY A 190 -7.16 -10.23 -0.08
N ALA A 191 -7.03 -9.07 -0.74
CA ALA A 191 -6.78 -8.99 -2.19
C ALA A 191 -5.43 -9.59 -2.58
N LEU A 192 -4.35 -9.28 -1.83
CA LEU A 192 -3.02 -9.85 -2.06
C LEU A 192 -3.01 -11.38 -1.93
N ALA A 193 -3.62 -11.91 -0.87
CA ALA A 193 -3.73 -13.34 -0.67
C ALA A 193 -4.51 -14.01 -1.82
N ALA A 194 -5.66 -13.46 -2.21
CA ALA A 194 -6.47 -14.00 -3.29
C ALA A 194 -5.75 -13.95 -4.66
N LEU A 195 -5.06 -12.84 -4.99
CA LEU A 195 -4.26 -12.74 -6.21
C LEU A 195 -3.12 -13.77 -6.22
N MET A 196 -2.41 -13.92 -5.11
CA MET A 196 -1.33 -14.91 -4.97
C MET A 196 -1.86 -16.35 -5.14
N GLU A 197 -2.97 -16.68 -4.47
CA GLU A 197 -3.63 -17.99 -4.53
C GLU A 197 -4.18 -18.30 -5.93
N SER A 198 -4.66 -17.28 -6.67
CA SER A 198 -5.14 -17.43 -8.06
C SER A 198 -4.02 -17.65 -9.08
N GLY A 199 -2.76 -17.60 -8.65
CA GLY A 199 -1.62 -17.68 -9.56
C GLY A 199 -1.44 -16.43 -10.43
N ALA A 200 -1.95 -15.25 -10.01
CA ALA A 200 -1.81 -14.00 -10.74
C ALA A 200 -0.35 -13.58 -10.92
N ARG A 201 -0.03 -12.94 -12.05
CA ARG A 201 1.28 -12.38 -12.41
C ARG A 201 1.07 -11.06 -13.15
N GLY A 202 2.10 -10.21 -13.16
CA GLY A 202 2.01 -8.90 -13.81
C GLY A 202 1.44 -7.83 -12.86
N ILE A 203 0.74 -6.84 -13.40
CA ILE A 203 0.27 -5.68 -12.65
C ILE A 203 -1.22 -5.78 -12.36
N PHE A 204 -1.59 -5.56 -11.10
CA PHE A 204 -2.96 -5.45 -10.62
C PHE A 204 -3.12 -4.20 -9.75
N HIS A 205 -4.36 -3.74 -9.60
CA HIS A 205 -4.73 -2.65 -8.70
C HIS A 205 -5.64 -3.18 -7.60
N ALA A 206 -5.40 -2.79 -6.35
CA ALA A 206 -6.24 -3.16 -5.22
C ALA A 206 -6.37 -1.98 -4.24
N THR A 207 -7.54 -1.33 -4.23
CA THR A 207 -7.89 -0.24 -3.32
C THR A 207 -9.25 -0.52 -2.69
N GLY A 208 -9.72 0.34 -1.80
CA GLY A 208 -11.12 0.33 -1.41
C GLY A 208 -12.03 0.48 -2.63
N GLY A 209 -13.14 -0.25 -2.68
CA GLY A 209 -14.20 -0.09 -3.68
C GLY A 209 -15.04 1.16 -3.44
N GLY A 210 -16.02 1.41 -4.31
CA GLY A 210 -16.95 2.54 -4.22
C GLY A 210 -16.48 3.78 -4.98
N GLU A 211 -17.17 4.90 -4.75
CA GLU A 211 -16.88 6.17 -5.41
C GLU A 211 -15.56 6.79 -4.92
N PRO A 212 -14.86 7.53 -5.78
CA PRO A 212 -13.72 8.33 -5.38
C PRO A 212 -14.10 9.35 -4.29
N VAL A 213 -13.16 9.67 -3.42
CA VAL A 213 -13.33 10.66 -2.37
C VAL A 213 -12.10 11.57 -2.29
N SER A 214 -12.30 12.84 -1.91
CA SER A 214 -11.17 13.72 -1.58
C SER A 214 -10.64 13.41 -0.18
N TRP A 215 -9.41 13.85 0.15
CA TRP A 215 -8.90 13.74 1.53
C TRP A 215 -9.82 14.45 2.53
N CYS A 216 -10.39 15.61 2.17
CA CYS A 216 -11.34 16.33 3.00
C CYS A 216 -12.64 15.52 3.19
N GLY A 217 -13.19 14.95 2.11
CA GLY A 217 -14.35 14.07 2.18
C GLY A 217 -14.10 12.83 3.05
N PHE A 218 -12.91 12.22 2.92
CA PHE A 218 -12.53 11.09 3.77
C PHE A 218 -12.39 11.49 5.24
N ALA A 219 -11.78 12.66 5.53
CA ALA A 219 -11.67 13.17 6.91
C ALA A 219 -13.06 13.43 7.53
N ARG A 220 -14.01 14.00 6.76
CA ARG A 220 -15.39 14.20 7.21
C ARG A 220 -16.08 12.90 7.58
N GLU A 221 -15.88 11.84 6.79
CA GLU A 221 -16.43 10.52 7.11
C GLU A 221 -15.81 9.93 8.38
N VAL A 222 -14.49 10.03 8.55
CA VAL A 222 -13.79 9.59 9.79
C VAL A 222 -14.35 10.30 11.01
N VAL A 223 -14.54 11.61 10.93
CA VAL A 223 -15.09 12.42 12.03
C VAL A 223 -16.54 12.07 12.30
N ALA A 224 -17.38 11.94 11.27
CA ALA A 224 -18.79 11.60 11.43
C ALA A 224 -18.99 10.27 12.18
N LEU A 225 -18.11 9.29 11.92
CA LEU A 225 -18.20 7.95 12.52
C LEU A 225 -17.62 7.86 13.94
N ALA A 226 -16.58 8.63 14.26
CA ALA A 226 -15.82 8.40 15.49
C ALA A 226 -15.55 9.63 16.35
N SER A 227 -15.97 10.81 15.92
CA SER A 227 -15.79 12.08 16.67
C SER A 227 -16.86 13.11 16.26
N PRO A 228 -18.15 12.79 16.43
CA PRO A 228 -19.23 13.66 15.97
C PRO A 228 -19.14 15.04 16.63
N GLY A 229 -19.26 16.09 15.82
CA GLY A 229 -19.18 17.48 16.26
C GLY A 229 -17.83 18.17 15.93
N ALA A 230 -16.80 17.47 15.53
CA ALA A 230 -15.59 18.09 14.99
C ALA A 230 -15.83 18.54 13.53
N GLU A 231 -15.44 19.79 13.23
CA GLU A 231 -15.60 20.34 11.88
C GLU A 231 -14.33 20.14 11.04
N VAL A 232 -14.52 19.81 9.76
CA VAL A 232 -13.43 19.66 8.78
C VAL A 232 -13.56 20.73 7.71
N ALA A 233 -12.64 21.69 7.71
CA ALA A 233 -12.55 22.73 6.71
C ALA A 233 -11.80 22.24 5.46
N ALA A 234 -12.39 22.44 4.28
CA ALA A 234 -11.76 22.21 3.01
C ALA A 234 -10.74 23.29 2.70
N VAL A 235 -9.57 22.91 2.20
CA VAL A 235 -8.51 23.81 1.71
C VAL A 235 -7.97 23.30 0.38
N GLY A 236 -7.36 24.18 -0.41
CA GLY A 236 -6.63 23.77 -1.61
C GLY A 236 -5.20 23.31 -1.27
N SER A 237 -4.61 22.48 -2.12
CA SER A 237 -3.20 22.04 -1.98
C SER A 237 -2.23 23.22 -1.95
N ALA A 238 -2.55 24.34 -2.60
CA ALA A 238 -1.75 25.57 -2.59
C ALA A 238 -1.65 26.20 -1.18
N GLU A 239 -2.68 26.01 -0.34
CA GLU A 239 -2.69 26.52 1.05
C GLU A 239 -1.95 25.56 2.01
N PHE A 240 -1.59 24.36 1.56
CA PHE A 240 -0.93 23.35 2.36
C PHE A 240 0.30 22.78 1.65
N PRO A 241 1.32 23.62 1.37
CA PRO A 241 2.48 23.20 0.60
C PRO A 241 3.22 22.05 1.30
N ARG A 242 3.62 21.06 0.49
CA ARG A 242 4.39 19.90 0.92
C ARG A 242 5.64 19.77 0.04
N PRO A 243 6.75 19.21 0.55
CA PRO A 243 7.95 18.98 -0.25
C PRO A 243 7.68 18.13 -1.49
N ALA A 244 6.99 17.02 -1.34
CA ALA A 244 6.61 16.16 -2.47
C ALA A 244 5.30 16.63 -3.11
N ARG A 245 5.26 16.75 -4.43
CA ARG A 245 4.02 16.98 -5.18
C ARG A 245 3.13 15.74 -5.08
N ARG A 246 1.82 15.94 -4.85
CA ARG A 246 0.83 14.86 -4.83
C ARG A 246 -0.01 14.89 -6.11
N PRO A 247 -0.38 13.71 -6.64
CA PRO A 247 -1.34 13.61 -7.73
C PRO A 247 -2.69 14.21 -7.32
N ALA A 248 -3.32 15.02 -8.20
CA ALA A 248 -4.67 15.52 -7.96
C ALA A 248 -5.71 14.41 -8.11
N TRP A 249 -5.45 13.45 -8.99
CA TRP A 249 -6.29 12.28 -9.22
C TRP A 249 -5.45 11.01 -9.17
N SER A 250 -5.75 10.12 -8.22
CA SER A 250 -5.00 8.87 -8.03
C SER A 250 -5.91 7.63 -7.95
N VAL A 251 -7.11 7.73 -8.50
CA VAL A 251 -8.10 6.65 -8.50
C VAL A 251 -7.66 5.52 -9.42
N LEU A 252 -7.64 4.29 -8.87
CA LEU A 252 -7.22 3.09 -9.59
C LEU A 252 -8.43 2.24 -10.00
N ASP A 253 -8.41 1.71 -11.23
CA ASP A 253 -9.37 0.70 -11.69
C ASP A 253 -8.95 -0.68 -11.19
N CYS A 254 -9.80 -1.30 -10.39
CA CYS A 254 -9.56 -2.59 -9.75
C CYS A 254 -10.32 -3.75 -10.45
N SER A 255 -10.99 -3.51 -11.57
CA SER A 255 -11.82 -4.51 -12.26
C SER A 255 -11.07 -5.81 -12.58
N THR A 256 -9.83 -5.70 -13.05
CA THR A 256 -8.98 -6.88 -13.35
C THR A 256 -8.67 -7.72 -12.11
N THR A 257 -8.56 -7.09 -10.93
CA THR A 257 -8.39 -7.81 -9.67
C THR A 257 -9.66 -8.54 -9.27
N GLU A 258 -10.81 -7.89 -9.39
CA GLU A 258 -12.12 -8.49 -9.09
C GLU A 258 -12.42 -9.65 -10.03
N GLU A 259 -12.18 -9.49 -11.33
CA GLU A 259 -12.30 -10.57 -12.33
C GLU A 259 -11.36 -11.74 -12.02
N ARG A 260 -10.09 -11.47 -11.69
CA ARG A 260 -9.09 -12.50 -11.43
C ARG A 260 -9.38 -13.29 -10.16
N THR A 261 -9.88 -12.63 -9.12
CA THR A 261 -10.13 -13.25 -7.81
C THR A 261 -11.55 -13.75 -7.63
N GLY A 262 -12.48 -13.32 -8.48
CA GLY A 262 -13.91 -13.60 -8.35
C GLY A 262 -14.58 -12.89 -7.18
N ALA A 263 -13.88 -11.94 -6.53
CA ALA A 263 -14.37 -11.24 -5.35
C ALA A 263 -14.31 -9.71 -5.56
N ARG A 264 -15.38 -9.01 -5.18
CA ARG A 264 -15.39 -7.56 -5.16
C ARG A 264 -14.55 -7.02 -4.01
N LEU A 265 -13.85 -5.92 -4.26
CA LEU A 265 -13.17 -5.18 -3.21
C LEU A 265 -14.23 -4.46 -2.34
N PRO A 266 -14.13 -4.54 -1.01
CA PRO A 266 -15.11 -3.92 -0.13
C PRO A 266 -15.14 -2.40 -0.32
N HIS A 267 -16.33 -1.81 -0.17
CA HIS A 267 -16.47 -0.36 -0.22
C HIS A 267 -15.58 0.28 0.85
N TRP A 268 -14.91 1.40 0.52
CA TRP A 268 -13.97 2.03 1.45
C TRP A 268 -14.64 2.51 2.75
N ARG A 269 -15.94 2.89 2.71
CA ARG A 269 -16.70 3.26 3.94
C ARG A 269 -16.92 2.06 4.85
N ASP A 270 -17.31 0.90 4.29
CA ASP A 270 -17.50 -0.32 5.07
C ASP A 270 -16.18 -0.77 5.69
N SER A 271 -15.10 -0.63 4.94
CA SER A 271 -13.74 -0.87 5.43
C SER A 271 -13.34 0.09 6.56
N LEU A 272 -13.74 1.35 6.49
CA LEU A 272 -13.50 2.33 7.55
C LEU A 272 -14.26 1.98 8.82
N VAL A 273 -15.55 1.63 8.71
CA VAL A 273 -16.37 1.16 9.85
C VAL A 273 -15.72 -0.04 10.51
N GLY A 274 -15.38 -1.09 9.74
CA GLY A 274 -14.72 -2.28 10.26
C GLY A 274 -13.36 -2.00 10.92
N TYR A 275 -12.59 -1.05 10.37
CA TYR A 275 -11.34 -0.61 11.01
C TYR A 275 -11.60 0.07 12.36
N LEU A 276 -12.54 1.03 12.43
CA LEU A 276 -12.85 1.77 13.65
C LEU A 276 -13.38 0.85 14.77
N GLU A 277 -14.26 -0.09 14.44
CA GLU A 277 -14.75 -1.11 15.36
C GLU A 277 -13.60 -1.99 15.89
N SER A 278 -12.76 -2.50 14.99
CA SER A 278 -11.66 -3.38 15.35
C SER A 278 -10.56 -2.69 16.17
N SER A 279 -10.39 -1.37 15.97
CA SER A 279 -9.36 -0.57 16.68
C SER A 279 -9.82 -0.03 18.04
N GLY A 280 -11.11 -0.13 18.37
CA GLY A 280 -11.70 0.50 19.53
C GLY A 280 -11.76 2.03 19.44
N ALA A 281 -11.58 2.59 18.26
CA ALA A 281 -11.55 4.04 18.04
C ALA A 281 -12.95 4.64 17.83
N GLY A 282 -13.98 3.81 17.65
CA GLY A 282 -15.38 4.20 17.44
C GLY A 282 -16.23 4.23 18.72
N ALA A 283 -15.63 4.12 19.90
CA ALA A 283 -16.31 4.18 21.21
C ALA A 283 -16.03 5.50 21.93
#